data_6f59058838033226a06fb7af707d23f8
#
_entry.id   6f59058838033226a06fb7af707d23f8
#
_cell.length_a   1.000
_cell.length_b   1.000
_cell.length_c   1.000
_cell.angle_alpha   90.00
_cell.angle_beta   90.00
_cell.angle_gamma   90.00
#
_symmetry.space_group_name_H-M   'P 1'
#
loop_
_entity.id
_entity.type
_entity.pdbx_description
1 polymer ?
#
loop_
_entity_poly.entity_id
_entity_poly.type
_entity_poly.pdbx_seq_one_letter_code
_entity_poly.pdbx_strand_id
1 'polypeptide(L)'
;MGAGVLGAAGLAACGGTSDSAPTVQAEVPKELVDAAASMKGSSMGVLSQKLYSTAANEQLDGSIRKFATATGTKIENSLVQADAGDVVAKIDAEVKGGVPRDLAFMTDSRFVAQFHALGDLEDVTDVVTALTAKYGEPCAEAKNFCVFDGKWFAIPYHFIGIGSFLRKDWMQEKGVSPKDVYTWEELRDLCLAISDPGKRRFGWGMTVNRSGDGNGLIEALINSYGGAIATNDGKKVAFDSPETVQAVTFLGDIYTNPRYKAMLPPGVASWTDTSNNENWLAGVLGYTRNSFSVYADSKTKKNPVYANTHVFSDCIGPATDKSLLLGQSQGFVVFKGAKNPALAKLLAQYLVSAPALVGVAKEAPGLVMPAWEKVWDADPYFTGGDPAFPMVRNLSQQSLPLSTKNGLTFPQKASAGQQAVVAAYVLTDMMQQVVQGTAAAQAVRAAHEKMVRIFTQQGLPQ
;
A
#
# COMPACT_ATOMS: atom_id res chain seq x y z
N MET A 1 28.38 64.63 -35.36
CA MET A 1 29.30 64.82 -34.22
C MET A 1 28.45 64.76 -32.97
N GLY A 2 28.70 63.79 -32.07
CA GLY A 2 27.98 63.68 -30.80
C GLY A 2 27.86 62.23 -30.38
N ALA A 3 28.92 61.71 -29.75
CA ALA A 3 28.91 60.39 -29.18
C ALA A 3 28.15 60.39 -27.81
N GLY A 4 27.17 59.52 -27.69
CA GLY A 4 26.46 59.28 -26.45
C GLY A 4 26.90 57.98 -25.84
N VAL A 5 27.43 58.03 -24.62
CA VAL A 5 27.88 56.89 -23.82
C VAL A 5 26.61 56.23 -23.20
N LEU A 6 26.41 54.95 -23.49
CA LEU A 6 25.41 54.11 -22.80
C LEU A 6 26.04 53.47 -21.55
N GLY A 7 25.53 53.85 -20.39
CA GLY A 7 25.83 53.23 -19.12
C GLY A 7 25.10 51.89 -18.98
N ALA A 8 25.84 50.84 -18.74
CA ALA A 8 25.30 49.52 -18.39
C ALA A 8 24.92 49.49 -16.91
N ALA A 9 23.62 49.38 -16.60
CA ALA A 9 23.14 49.06 -15.27
C ALA A 9 23.19 47.57 -15.05
N GLY A 10 24.05 47.09 -14.15
CA GLY A 10 24.13 45.70 -13.74
C GLY A 10 22.91 45.30 -12.92
N LEU A 11 22.16 44.32 -13.42
CA LEU A 11 21.15 43.60 -12.66
C LEU A 11 21.87 42.57 -11.75
N ALA A 12 21.89 42.85 -10.46
CA ALA A 12 22.28 41.89 -9.45
C ALA A 12 21.17 40.84 -9.34
N ALA A 13 21.43 39.65 -9.88
CA ALA A 13 20.61 38.49 -9.65
C ALA A 13 20.83 38.02 -8.21
N CYS A 14 19.83 38.21 -7.35
CA CYS A 14 19.75 37.52 -6.05
C CYS A 14 19.54 36.03 -6.33
N GLY A 15 20.63 35.25 -6.33
CA GLY A 15 20.58 33.82 -6.25
C GLY A 15 20.09 33.40 -4.87
N GLY A 16 18.82 33.02 -4.78
CA GLY A 16 18.30 32.32 -3.62
C GLY A 16 18.93 30.94 -3.57
N THR A 17 19.91 30.74 -2.70
CA THR A 17 20.34 29.42 -2.29
C THR A 17 19.18 28.76 -1.59
N SER A 18 18.56 27.77 -2.23
CA SER A 18 17.73 26.79 -1.56
C SER A 18 18.63 26.04 -0.58
N ASP A 19 18.54 26.39 0.70
CA ASP A 19 19.06 25.55 1.78
C ASP A 19 18.30 24.22 1.77
N SER A 20 18.74 23.29 0.93
CA SER A 20 18.47 21.88 1.13
C SER A 20 19.22 21.49 2.40
N ALA A 21 18.48 21.21 3.48
CA ALA A 21 19.04 20.64 4.69
C ALA A 21 19.98 19.48 4.31
N PRO A 22 21.16 19.37 4.96
CA PRO A 22 22.09 18.30 4.64
C PRO A 22 21.38 16.96 4.83
N THR A 23 21.23 16.21 3.77
CA THR A 23 20.74 14.84 3.80
C THR A 23 21.72 14.06 4.66
N VAL A 24 21.31 13.67 5.88
CA VAL A 24 22.08 12.78 6.72
C VAL A 24 22.09 11.44 6.00
N GLN A 25 23.12 11.22 5.21
CA GLN A 25 23.26 9.97 4.48
C GLN A 25 23.67 8.89 5.49
N ALA A 26 22.77 7.93 5.71
CA ALA A 26 22.99 6.80 6.57
C ALA A 26 24.25 6.03 6.19
N GLU A 27 25.20 5.86 7.10
CA GLU A 27 26.35 5.01 6.87
C GLU A 27 25.95 3.52 6.83
N VAL A 28 26.59 2.75 5.95
CA VAL A 28 26.39 1.31 5.93
C VAL A 28 27.06 0.70 7.18
N PRO A 29 26.34 -0.06 8.00
CA PRO A 29 26.90 -0.67 9.20
C PRO A 29 28.14 -1.51 8.89
N LYS A 30 29.20 -1.34 9.73
CA LYS A 30 30.48 -2.01 9.52
C LYS A 30 30.34 -3.53 9.44
N GLU A 31 29.45 -4.12 10.26
CA GLU A 31 29.19 -5.55 10.26
C GLU A 31 28.70 -6.07 8.88
N LEU A 32 27.93 -5.27 8.16
CA LEU A 32 27.44 -5.65 6.82
C LEU A 32 28.54 -5.47 5.75
N VAL A 33 29.41 -4.46 5.90
CA VAL A 33 30.59 -4.28 5.05
C VAL A 33 31.56 -5.45 5.23
N ASP A 34 31.85 -5.83 6.46
CA ASP A 34 32.73 -6.96 6.79
C ASP A 34 32.14 -8.29 6.27
N ALA A 35 30.83 -8.51 6.44
CA ALA A 35 30.16 -9.69 5.91
C ALA A 35 30.18 -9.77 4.36
N ALA A 36 30.20 -8.64 3.69
CA ALA A 36 30.30 -8.57 2.23
C ALA A 36 31.75 -8.63 1.69
N ALA A 37 32.78 -8.66 2.56
CA ALA A 37 34.19 -8.53 2.14
C ALA A 37 34.62 -9.59 1.10
N SER A 38 34.16 -10.83 1.24
CA SER A 38 34.44 -11.92 0.28
C SER A 38 33.71 -11.76 -1.06
N MET A 39 32.73 -10.85 -1.13
CA MET A 39 31.91 -10.59 -2.32
C MET A 39 32.37 -9.35 -3.09
N LYS A 40 33.48 -8.73 -2.70
CA LYS A 40 34.03 -7.56 -3.38
C LYS A 40 34.24 -7.85 -4.86
N GLY A 41 33.77 -6.94 -5.73
CA GLY A 41 33.81 -7.10 -7.18
C GLY A 41 32.65 -7.90 -7.79
N SER A 42 31.84 -8.58 -6.96
CA SER A 42 30.63 -9.27 -7.42
C SER A 42 29.60 -8.31 -7.97
N SER A 43 28.75 -8.81 -8.86
CA SER A 43 27.64 -8.04 -9.43
C SER A 43 26.30 -8.71 -9.12
N MET A 44 25.25 -7.92 -8.87
CA MET A 44 23.89 -8.44 -8.75
C MET A 44 22.86 -7.50 -9.39
N GLY A 45 21.74 -8.06 -9.81
CA GLY A 45 20.59 -7.35 -10.34
C GLY A 45 19.47 -7.22 -9.32
N VAL A 46 18.97 -5.99 -9.16
CA VAL A 46 17.78 -5.68 -8.34
C VAL A 46 16.68 -5.19 -9.26
N LEU A 47 15.45 -5.63 -9.00
CA LEU A 47 14.24 -5.06 -9.57
C LEU A 47 13.48 -4.35 -8.46
N SER A 48 13.23 -3.07 -8.62
CA SER A 48 12.41 -2.31 -7.67
C SER A 48 11.11 -1.84 -8.33
N GLN A 49 9.96 -2.24 -7.80
CA GLN A 49 8.71 -1.57 -8.16
C GLN A 49 8.74 -0.14 -7.63
N LYS A 50 8.27 0.81 -8.45
CA LYS A 50 8.25 2.22 -8.06
C LYS A 50 7.26 2.46 -6.94
N LEU A 51 7.74 3.16 -5.90
CA LEU A 51 6.88 3.81 -4.93
C LEU A 51 6.14 4.99 -5.59
N TYR A 52 5.02 5.42 -5.01
CA TYR A 52 4.26 6.58 -5.50
C TYR A 52 5.10 7.87 -5.52
N SER A 53 5.96 8.11 -4.53
CA SER A 53 6.85 9.28 -4.46
C SER A 53 8.12 9.08 -5.28
N THR A 54 8.36 9.95 -6.26
CA THR A 54 9.61 9.96 -7.03
C THR A 54 10.83 10.19 -6.14
N ALA A 55 10.75 11.13 -5.19
CA ALA A 55 11.84 11.42 -4.26
C ALA A 55 12.15 10.21 -3.35
N ALA A 56 11.13 9.46 -2.92
CA ALA A 56 11.34 8.23 -2.16
C ALA A 56 12.06 7.14 -2.99
N ASN A 57 11.74 7.02 -4.28
CA ASN A 57 12.46 6.12 -5.20
C ASN A 57 13.93 6.51 -5.35
N GLU A 58 14.22 7.80 -5.45
CA GLU A 58 15.59 8.32 -5.53
C GLU A 58 16.39 8.05 -4.24
N GLN A 59 15.77 8.17 -3.08
CA GLN A 59 16.37 7.82 -1.79
C GLN A 59 16.67 6.32 -1.67
N LEU A 60 15.74 5.46 -2.08
CA LEU A 60 15.94 4.01 -2.10
C LEU A 60 17.11 3.63 -3.01
N ASP A 61 17.12 4.16 -4.23
CA ASP A 61 18.20 3.91 -5.20
C ASP A 61 19.53 4.49 -4.71
N GLY A 62 19.52 5.64 -4.06
CA GLY A 62 20.70 6.24 -3.40
C GLY A 62 21.25 5.33 -2.29
N SER A 63 20.40 4.71 -1.48
CA SER A 63 20.80 3.75 -0.45
C SER A 63 21.42 2.49 -1.06
N ILE A 64 20.86 1.97 -2.15
CA ILE A 64 21.41 0.82 -2.89
C ILE A 64 22.83 1.14 -3.42
N ARG A 65 23.00 2.31 -4.05
CA ARG A 65 24.32 2.75 -4.56
C ARG A 65 25.35 2.91 -3.42
N LYS A 66 24.91 3.43 -2.30
CA LYS A 66 25.77 3.60 -1.12
C LYS A 66 26.25 2.27 -0.58
N PHE A 67 25.36 1.28 -0.45
CA PHE A 67 25.74 -0.07 -0.07
C PHE A 67 26.75 -0.68 -1.06
N ALA A 68 26.50 -0.55 -2.37
CA ALA A 68 27.41 -1.02 -3.40
C ALA A 68 28.81 -0.41 -3.27
N THR A 69 28.87 0.91 -3.04
CA THR A 69 30.16 1.62 -2.85
C THR A 69 30.88 1.16 -1.60
N ALA A 70 30.18 1.05 -0.46
CA ALA A 70 30.78 0.64 0.82
C ALA A 70 31.32 -0.79 0.80
N THR A 71 30.66 -1.69 0.09
CA THR A 71 31.04 -3.11 -0.03
C THR A 71 31.96 -3.40 -1.20
N GLY A 72 32.19 -2.43 -2.10
CA GLY A 72 32.97 -2.62 -3.33
C GLY A 72 32.32 -3.58 -4.32
N THR A 73 30.98 -3.70 -4.30
CA THR A 73 30.19 -4.53 -5.21
C THR A 73 29.55 -3.70 -6.33
N LYS A 74 28.99 -4.36 -7.33
CA LYS A 74 28.27 -3.71 -8.44
C LYS A 74 26.81 -4.11 -8.39
N ILE A 75 25.93 -3.15 -8.12
CA ILE A 75 24.49 -3.40 -8.01
C ILE A 75 23.76 -2.56 -9.07
N GLU A 76 23.05 -3.24 -9.95
CA GLU A 76 22.19 -2.62 -10.94
C GLU A 76 20.73 -2.68 -10.44
N ASN A 77 20.13 -1.52 -10.20
CA ASN A 77 18.73 -1.42 -9.78
C ASN A 77 17.86 -0.97 -10.96
N SER A 78 16.92 -1.82 -11.37
CA SER A 78 15.93 -1.54 -12.40
C SER A 78 14.62 -1.08 -11.74
N LEU A 79 14.30 0.22 -11.86
CA LEU A 79 13.02 0.77 -11.38
C LEU A 79 11.92 0.53 -12.41
N VAL A 80 10.87 -0.19 -12.03
CA VAL A 80 9.76 -0.52 -12.93
C VAL A 80 8.43 0.04 -12.41
N GLN A 81 7.64 0.57 -13.34
CA GLN A 81 6.25 0.91 -13.12
C GLN A 81 5.42 -0.16 -13.83
N ALA A 82 4.88 -1.10 -13.05
CA ALA A 82 4.09 -2.20 -13.58
C ALA A 82 3.12 -2.71 -12.52
N ASP A 83 2.01 -3.25 -12.96
CA ASP A 83 1.09 -3.96 -12.08
C ASP A 83 1.77 -5.21 -11.50
N ALA A 84 1.42 -5.55 -10.27
CA ALA A 84 2.10 -6.63 -9.58
C ALA A 84 1.96 -7.99 -10.28
N GLY A 85 0.83 -8.26 -10.93
CA GLY A 85 0.63 -9.48 -11.73
C GLY A 85 1.61 -9.59 -12.92
N ASP A 86 1.86 -8.47 -13.62
CA ASP A 86 2.83 -8.44 -14.73
C ASP A 86 4.27 -8.66 -14.23
N VAL A 87 4.59 -8.13 -13.05
CA VAL A 87 5.89 -8.34 -12.40
C VAL A 87 6.07 -9.81 -12.03
N VAL A 88 5.05 -10.48 -11.47
CA VAL A 88 5.10 -11.92 -11.16
C VAL A 88 5.36 -12.73 -12.43
N ALA A 89 4.60 -12.51 -13.50
CA ALA A 89 4.75 -13.25 -14.75
C ALA A 89 6.15 -13.05 -15.39
N LYS A 90 6.66 -11.81 -15.35
CA LYS A 90 8.00 -11.49 -15.86
C LYS A 90 9.10 -12.23 -15.08
N ILE A 91 9.03 -12.17 -13.75
CA ILE A 91 10.05 -12.79 -12.89
C ILE A 91 10.01 -14.31 -13.00
N ASP A 92 8.81 -14.93 -13.01
CA ASP A 92 8.65 -16.37 -13.23
C ASP A 92 9.33 -16.81 -14.54
N ALA A 93 9.17 -16.03 -15.61
CA ALA A 93 9.86 -16.29 -16.87
C ALA A 93 11.40 -16.17 -16.76
N GLU A 94 11.92 -15.19 -16.01
CA GLU A 94 13.36 -15.02 -15.76
C GLU A 94 13.91 -16.21 -14.93
N VAL A 95 13.20 -16.65 -13.88
CA VAL A 95 13.58 -17.81 -13.06
C VAL A 95 13.62 -19.10 -13.88
N LYS A 96 12.56 -19.37 -14.65
CA LYS A 96 12.47 -20.53 -15.54
C LYS A 96 13.51 -20.50 -16.65
N GLY A 97 13.88 -19.31 -17.10
CA GLY A 97 14.96 -19.08 -18.08
C GLY A 97 16.37 -19.24 -17.51
N GLY A 98 16.53 -19.45 -16.21
CA GLY A 98 17.82 -19.60 -15.54
C GLY A 98 18.63 -18.30 -15.42
N VAL A 99 17.98 -17.14 -15.54
CA VAL A 99 18.59 -15.80 -15.43
C VAL A 99 17.80 -14.88 -14.49
N PRO A 100 17.47 -15.34 -13.27
CA PRO A 100 16.70 -14.52 -12.36
C PRO A 100 17.47 -13.30 -11.90
N ARG A 101 16.71 -12.27 -11.47
CA ARG A 101 17.26 -11.20 -10.63
C ARG A 101 17.71 -11.80 -9.29
N ASP A 102 18.66 -11.14 -8.63
CA ASP A 102 19.09 -11.59 -7.30
C ASP A 102 18.09 -11.16 -6.21
N LEU A 103 17.52 -9.96 -6.34
CA LEU A 103 16.60 -9.36 -5.39
C LEU A 103 15.49 -8.61 -6.11
N ALA A 104 14.27 -8.65 -5.58
CA ALA A 104 13.24 -7.70 -5.97
C ALA A 104 12.60 -7.03 -4.75
N PHE A 105 12.35 -5.72 -4.87
CA PHE A 105 11.47 -4.98 -3.98
C PHE A 105 10.04 -5.06 -4.54
N MET A 106 9.14 -5.56 -3.72
CA MET A 106 7.73 -5.75 -4.05
C MET A 106 6.87 -4.77 -3.26
N THR A 107 6.01 -4.04 -3.95
CA THR A 107 5.11 -3.05 -3.35
C THR A 107 3.86 -3.67 -2.71
N ASP A 108 3.74 -4.99 -2.71
CA ASP A 108 2.65 -5.72 -2.05
C ASP A 108 3.11 -7.13 -1.67
N SER A 109 3.25 -7.38 -0.37
CA SER A 109 3.65 -8.69 0.17
C SER A 109 2.65 -9.81 -0.14
N ARG A 110 1.42 -9.48 -0.51
CA ARG A 110 0.41 -10.49 -0.88
C ARG A 110 0.86 -11.32 -2.08
N PHE A 111 1.66 -10.76 -3.01
CA PHE A 111 2.17 -11.49 -4.17
C PHE A 111 3.21 -12.56 -3.86
N VAL A 112 3.76 -12.60 -2.65
CA VAL A 112 4.66 -13.67 -2.21
C VAL A 112 4.00 -15.04 -2.32
N ALA A 113 2.69 -15.14 -2.08
CA ALA A 113 1.95 -16.39 -2.23
C ALA A 113 1.99 -16.96 -3.66
N GLN A 114 1.95 -16.11 -4.69
CA GLN A 114 2.05 -16.54 -6.09
C GLN A 114 3.46 -17.02 -6.43
N PHE A 115 4.49 -16.28 -6.08
CA PHE A 115 5.88 -16.68 -6.28
C PHE A 115 6.21 -17.96 -5.53
N HIS A 116 5.69 -18.12 -4.30
CA HIS A 116 5.86 -19.34 -3.53
C HIS A 116 5.21 -20.55 -4.22
N ALA A 117 3.99 -20.38 -4.73
CA ALA A 117 3.27 -21.44 -5.45
C ALA A 117 3.99 -21.83 -6.77
N LEU A 118 4.66 -20.88 -7.44
CA LEU A 118 5.49 -21.14 -8.63
C LEU A 118 6.83 -21.82 -8.27
N GLY A 119 7.22 -21.77 -7.00
CA GLY A 119 8.48 -22.33 -6.53
C GLY A 119 9.72 -21.46 -6.77
N ASP A 120 9.53 -20.17 -7.04
CA ASP A 120 10.56 -19.22 -7.49
C ASP A 120 11.43 -18.65 -6.37
N LEU A 121 11.02 -18.78 -5.10
CA LEU A 121 11.63 -18.05 -3.99
C LEU A 121 12.64 -18.86 -3.21
N GLU A 122 13.71 -18.20 -2.76
CA GLU A 122 14.63 -18.66 -1.73
C GLU A 122 14.02 -18.54 -0.34
N ASP A 123 14.42 -19.45 0.54
CA ASP A 123 14.16 -19.37 1.98
C ASP A 123 15.03 -18.25 2.59
N VAL A 124 14.39 -17.27 3.20
CA VAL A 124 15.06 -16.11 3.86
C VAL A 124 14.85 -16.11 5.37
N THR A 125 14.49 -17.26 5.96
CA THR A 125 14.22 -17.40 7.40
C THR A 125 15.43 -17.00 8.23
N ASP A 126 16.65 -17.30 7.78
CA ASP A 126 17.89 -16.91 8.41
C ASP A 126 18.00 -15.38 8.59
N VAL A 127 17.70 -14.64 7.53
CA VAL A 127 17.74 -13.16 7.54
C VAL A 127 16.65 -12.60 8.46
N VAL A 128 15.42 -13.09 8.32
CA VAL A 128 14.31 -12.60 9.14
C VAL A 128 14.54 -12.90 10.62
N THR A 129 15.10 -14.08 10.95
CA THR A 129 15.49 -14.43 12.32
C THR A 129 16.54 -13.45 12.89
N ALA A 130 17.58 -13.13 12.10
CA ALA A 130 18.59 -12.17 12.51
C ALA A 130 18.01 -10.76 12.71
N LEU A 131 17.13 -10.32 11.81
CA LEU A 131 16.44 -9.03 11.92
C LEU A 131 15.49 -8.99 13.12
N THR A 132 14.76 -10.08 13.40
CA THR A 132 13.88 -10.20 14.58
C THR A 132 14.69 -10.06 15.88
N ALA A 133 15.83 -10.73 15.99
CA ALA A 133 16.71 -10.58 17.15
C ALA A 133 17.19 -9.13 17.36
N LYS A 134 17.42 -8.40 16.26
CA LYS A 134 17.91 -7.01 16.28
C LYS A 134 16.79 -5.98 16.48
N TYR A 135 15.70 -6.12 15.73
CA TYR A 135 14.67 -5.09 15.58
C TYR A 135 13.30 -5.44 16.18
N GLY A 136 13.18 -6.58 16.87
CA GLY A 136 11.91 -7.09 17.39
C GLY A 136 11.07 -7.75 16.28
N GLU A 137 9.81 -8.00 16.57
CA GLU A 137 8.93 -8.70 15.62
C GLU A 137 8.57 -7.82 14.41
N PRO A 138 8.49 -8.39 13.21
CA PRO A 138 7.91 -7.70 12.08
C PRO A 138 6.39 -7.59 12.23
N CYS A 139 5.76 -6.69 11.50
CA CYS A 139 4.32 -6.51 11.49
C CYS A 139 3.59 -7.84 11.21
N ALA A 140 2.47 -8.06 11.90
CA ALA A 140 1.74 -9.33 11.82
C ALA A 140 1.18 -9.64 10.43
N GLU A 141 0.89 -8.59 9.66
CA GLU A 141 0.46 -8.70 8.27
C GLU A 141 1.53 -9.36 7.40
N ALA A 142 2.81 -9.00 7.57
CA ALA A 142 3.92 -9.66 6.87
C ALA A 142 4.01 -11.15 7.21
N LYS A 143 3.78 -11.53 8.49
CA LYS A 143 3.74 -12.95 8.87
C LYS A 143 2.66 -13.72 8.10
N ASN A 144 1.48 -13.12 7.91
CA ASN A 144 0.39 -13.76 7.20
C ASN A 144 0.69 -13.98 5.71
N PHE A 145 1.39 -13.05 5.07
CA PHE A 145 1.59 -13.06 3.62
C PHE A 145 2.98 -13.58 3.18
N CYS A 146 3.96 -13.64 4.08
CA CYS A 146 5.33 -14.01 3.73
C CYS A 146 5.80 -15.34 4.33
N VAL A 147 4.98 -15.99 5.18
CA VAL A 147 5.34 -17.27 5.82
C VAL A 147 4.51 -18.42 5.25
N PHE A 148 5.20 -19.40 4.69
CA PHE A 148 4.61 -20.64 4.16
C PHE A 148 5.39 -21.84 4.73
N ASP A 149 4.68 -22.85 5.22
CA ASP A 149 5.25 -24.06 5.84
C ASP A 149 6.31 -23.76 6.94
N GLY A 150 6.06 -22.69 7.71
CA GLY A 150 6.93 -22.26 8.81
C GLY A 150 8.20 -21.51 8.37
N LYS A 151 8.36 -21.18 7.10
CA LYS A 151 9.52 -20.51 6.53
C LYS A 151 9.16 -19.16 5.94
N TRP A 152 10.08 -18.20 6.04
CA TRP A 152 9.95 -16.90 5.43
C TRP A 152 10.43 -16.89 3.96
N PHE A 153 9.62 -16.32 3.08
CA PHE A 153 9.92 -16.17 1.66
C PHE A 153 9.98 -14.72 1.18
N ALA A 154 9.81 -13.77 2.11
CA ALA A 154 10.13 -12.37 1.88
C ALA A 154 10.69 -11.75 3.17
N ILE A 155 11.49 -10.70 3.01
CA ILE A 155 12.08 -9.89 4.06
C ILE A 155 11.24 -8.63 4.19
N PRO A 156 10.44 -8.44 5.28
CA PRO A 156 9.65 -7.23 5.47
C PRO A 156 10.56 -5.98 5.46
N TYR A 157 10.21 -5.00 4.63
CA TYR A 157 10.98 -3.76 4.48
C TYR A 157 10.30 -2.60 5.20
N HIS A 158 9.14 -2.20 4.72
CA HIS A 158 8.37 -1.15 5.33
C HIS A 158 6.87 -1.48 5.35
N PHE A 159 6.15 -0.68 6.11
CA PHE A 159 4.71 -0.79 6.30
C PHE A 159 4.02 0.44 5.71
N ILE A 160 2.96 0.25 4.96
CA ILE A 160 2.11 1.30 4.44
C ILE A 160 0.92 1.48 5.38
N GLY A 161 0.76 2.70 5.88
CA GLY A 161 -0.50 3.11 6.50
C GLY A 161 -1.61 3.19 5.45
N ILE A 162 -2.76 2.64 5.80
CA ILE A 162 -4.01 2.85 5.09
C ILE A 162 -4.95 3.51 6.08
N GLY A 163 -5.80 4.40 5.59
CA GLY A 163 -6.73 5.13 6.43
C GLY A 163 -7.91 5.69 5.67
N SER A 164 -8.88 6.14 6.40
CA SER A 164 -10.02 6.89 5.92
C SER A 164 -9.83 8.36 6.26
N PHE A 165 -10.05 9.24 5.30
CA PHE A 165 -9.79 10.67 5.38
C PHE A 165 -11.08 11.44 5.18
N LEU A 166 -11.41 12.32 6.14
CA LEU A 166 -12.61 13.18 6.13
C LEU A 166 -12.23 14.65 6.22
N ARG A 167 -12.99 15.50 5.56
CA ARG A 167 -12.88 16.96 5.64
C ARG A 167 -13.57 17.48 6.88
N LYS A 168 -12.79 17.67 7.96
CA LYS A 168 -13.32 18.17 9.25
C LYS A 168 -13.89 19.58 9.18
N ASP A 169 -13.38 20.44 8.30
CA ASP A 169 -13.91 21.77 8.07
C ASP A 169 -15.33 21.73 7.47
N TRP A 170 -15.60 20.85 6.51
CA TRP A 170 -16.96 20.69 5.97
C TRP A 170 -17.94 20.12 7.01
N MET A 171 -17.43 19.22 7.88
CA MET A 171 -18.22 18.70 8.99
C MET A 171 -18.58 19.81 9.98
N GLN A 172 -17.62 20.66 10.34
CA GLN A 172 -17.83 21.81 11.23
C GLN A 172 -18.87 22.80 10.66
N GLU A 173 -18.83 23.10 9.35
CA GLU A 173 -19.85 23.91 8.68
C GLU A 173 -21.27 23.33 8.84
N LYS A 174 -21.41 22.03 9.02
CA LYS A 174 -22.70 21.33 9.27
C LYS A 174 -22.97 21.05 10.74
N GLY A 175 -22.14 21.53 11.66
CA GLY A 175 -22.29 21.30 13.10
C GLY A 175 -22.03 19.84 13.53
N VAL A 176 -21.28 19.07 12.72
CA VAL A 176 -20.95 17.68 13.00
C VAL A 176 -19.51 17.60 13.51
N SER A 177 -19.30 16.88 14.61
CA SER A 177 -17.97 16.57 15.13
C SER A 177 -17.44 15.26 14.54
N PRO A 178 -16.13 15.16 14.23
CA PRO A 178 -15.52 13.90 13.84
C PRO A 178 -15.63 12.82 14.91
N LYS A 179 -15.73 11.57 14.49
CA LYS A 179 -15.68 10.36 15.33
C LYS A 179 -14.48 9.51 14.94
N ASP A 180 -13.99 8.68 15.86
CA ASP A 180 -12.92 7.71 15.57
C ASP A 180 -13.45 6.42 14.91
N VAL A 181 -14.75 6.15 15.04
CA VAL A 181 -15.42 4.98 14.48
C VAL A 181 -16.74 5.39 13.85
N TYR A 182 -16.98 4.91 12.64
CA TYR A 182 -18.25 5.05 11.89
C TYR A 182 -18.76 3.69 11.47
N THR A 183 -20.08 3.52 11.36
CA THR A 183 -20.62 2.47 10.49
C THR A 183 -20.60 2.95 9.03
N TRP A 184 -20.72 2.02 8.07
CA TRP A 184 -20.81 2.39 6.67
C TRP A 184 -22.02 3.26 6.36
N GLU A 185 -23.14 3.03 7.04
CA GLU A 185 -24.36 3.83 6.94
C GLU A 185 -24.14 5.24 7.46
N GLU A 186 -23.54 5.39 8.65
CA GLU A 186 -23.20 6.70 9.22
C GLU A 186 -22.27 7.48 8.30
N LEU A 187 -21.25 6.83 7.73
CA LEU A 187 -20.32 7.47 6.81
C LEU A 187 -21.01 7.91 5.51
N ARG A 188 -21.84 7.04 4.91
CA ARG A 188 -22.61 7.36 3.71
C ARG A 188 -23.51 8.59 3.93
N ASP A 189 -24.24 8.60 5.06
CA ASP A 189 -25.19 9.67 5.37
C ASP A 189 -24.45 10.97 5.71
N LEU A 190 -23.29 10.88 6.38
CA LEU A 190 -22.38 12.02 6.57
C LEU A 190 -21.87 12.57 5.24
N CYS A 191 -21.40 11.72 4.33
CA CYS A 191 -20.94 12.13 3.01
C CYS A 191 -22.03 12.88 2.25
N LEU A 192 -23.29 12.42 2.32
CA LEU A 192 -24.41 13.13 1.72
C LEU A 192 -24.63 14.51 2.39
N ALA A 193 -24.61 14.56 3.73
CA ALA A 193 -24.87 15.79 4.50
C ALA A 193 -23.83 16.89 4.26
N ILE A 194 -22.55 16.54 4.08
CA ILE A 194 -21.45 17.50 3.83
C ILE A 194 -21.28 17.88 2.36
N SER A 195 -22.04 17.26 1.46
CA SER A 195 -21.98 17.56 0.03
C SER A 195 -22.64 18.89 -0.32
N ASP A 196 -22.07 19.58 -1.30
CA ASP A 196 -22.61 20.79 -1.91
C ASP A 196 -22.11 20.88 -3.37
N PRO A 197 -22.81 20.21 -4.32
CA PRO A 197 -22.40 20.22 -5.72
C PRO A 197 -22.29 21.62 -6.33
N GLY A 198 -23.08 22.58 -5.84
CA GLY A 198 -23.01 23.98 -6.26
C GLY A 198 -21.65 24.63 -5.96
N LYS A 199 -20.97 24.18 -4.92
CA LYS A 199 -19.61 24.55 -4.56
C LYS A 199 -18.56 23.53 -5.02
N ARG A 200 -18.92 22.57 -5.86
CA ARG A 200 -18.06 21.44 -6.27
C ARG A 200 -17.52 20.64 -5.08
N ARG A 201 -18.34 20.41 -4.07
CA ARG A 201 -18.03 19.61 -2.88
C ARG A 201 -18.78 18.29 -2.96
N PHE A 202 -18.07 17.17 -3.07
CA PHE A 202 -18.61 15.84 -3.19
C PHE A 202 -18.18 15.00 -2.00
N GLY A 203 -19.15 14.48 -1.26
CA GLY A 203 -18.88 13.78 -0.01
C GLY A 203 -18.15 12.44 -0.19
N TRP A 204 -18.45 11.69 -1.27
CA TRP A 204 -17.93 10.34 -1.48
C TRP A 204 -16.92 10.27 -2.62
N GLY A 205 -15.64 10.18 -2.28
CA GLY A 205 -14.53 10.18 -3.23
C GLY A 205 -13.88 8.80 -3.44
N MET A 206 -14.70 7.75 -3.64
CA MET A 206 -14.22 6.40 -3.88
C MET A 206 -14.70 5.85 -5.20
N THR A 207 -13.86 5.05 -5.86
CA THR A 207 -14.21 4.35 -7.10
C THR A 207 -14.58 2.88 -6.83
N VAL A 208 -15.32 2.30 -7.77
CA VAL A 208 -15.55 0.85 -7.86
C VAL A 208 -15.06 0.29 -9.19
N ASN A 209 -14.22 1.05 -9.89
CA ASN A 209 -13.57 0.64 -11.13
C ASN A 209 -12.30 -0.19 -10.86
N ARG A 210 -11.74 -0.79 -11.90
CA ARG A 210 -10.47 -1.54 -11.85
C ARG A 210 -9.35 -0.67 -11.31
N SER A 211 -9.04 -0.87 -10.03
CA SER A 211 -8.01 -0.15 -9.29
C SER A 211 -7.72 -0.88 -7.98
N GLY A 212 -6.57 -0.63 -7.37
CA GLY A 212 -6.23 -1.13 -6.05
C GLY A 212 -7.16 -0.56 -4.98
N ASP A 213 -7.47 0.73 -5.07
CA ASP A 213 -8.39 1.42 -4.14
C ASP A 213 -9.82 0.90 -4.25
N GLY A 214 -10.29 0.61 -5.48
CA GLY A 214 -11.59 -0.01 -5.72
C GLY A 214 -11.68 -1.41 -5.12
N ASN A 215 -10.68 -2.28 -5.39
CA ASN A 215 -10.60 -3.60 -4.76
C ASN A 215 -10.60 -3.49 -3.23
N GLY A 216 -9.76 -2.60 -2.68
CA GLY A 216 -9.62 -2.42 -1.23
C GLY A 216 -10.88 -1.93 -0.54
N LEU A 217 -11.65 -1.02 -1.16
CA LEU A 217 -12.96 -0.58 -0.64
C LEU A 217 -13.97 -1.74 -0.62
N ILE A 218 -14.10 -2.45 -1.74
CA ILE A 218 -15.10 -3.52 -1.91
C ILE A 218 -14.78 -4.65 -0.93
N GLU A 219 -13.51 -5.05 -0.81
CA GLU A 219 -13.07 -6.10 0.12
C GLU A 219 -13.31 -5.70 1.58
N ALA A 220 -12.93 -4.49 1.97
CA ALA A 220 -13.15 -4.00 3.34
C ALA A 220 -14.63 -4.00 3.73
N LEU A 221 -15.50 -3.57 2.82
CA LEU A 221 -16.93 -3.55 3.04
C LEU A 221 -17.50 -4.97 3.15
N ILE A 222 -17.17 -5.88 2.22
CA ILE A 222 -17.58 -7.28 2.27
C ILE A 222 -17.16 -7.95 3.58
N ASN A 223 -15.90 -7.79 3.97
CA ASN A 223 -15.38 -8.39 5.20
C ASN A 223 -16.08 -7.84 6.45
N SER A 224 -16.39 -6.54 6.49
CA SER A 224 -17.10 -5.92 7.61
C SER A 224 -18.56 -6.36 7.74
N TYR A 225 -19.16 -6.83 6.63
CA TYR A 225 -20.48 -7.47 6.61
C TYR A 225 -20.42 -8.96 6.97
N GLY A 226 -19.24 -9.56 7.00
CA GLY A 226 -19.04 -10.98 7.31
C GLY A 226 -18.95 -11.88 6.08
N GLY A 227 -18.80 -11.32 4.89
CA GLY A 227 -18.42 -12.04 3.67
C GLY A 227 -16.90 -12.18 3.54
N ALA A 228 -16.43 -13.05 2.64
CA ALA A 228 -15.01 -13.24 2.37
C ALA A 228 -14.76 -13.80 0.96
N ILE A 229 -13.59 -13.56 0.41
CA ILE A 229 -13.15 -14.18 -0.84
C ILE A 229 -12.95 -15.69 -0.63
N ALA A 230 -12.32 -16.07 0.48
CA ALA A 230 -11.95 -17.44 0.77
C ALA A 230 -12.29 -17.86 2.19
N THR A 231 -12.25 -19.17 2.45
CA THR A 231 -12.30 -19.74 3.79
C THR A 231 -11.11 -19.30 4.64
N ASN A 232 -11.19 -19.42 5.96
CA ASN A 232 -10.14 -18.98 6.89
C ASN A 232 -8.74 -19.54 6.56
N ASP A 233 -8.68 -20.76 6.03
CA ASP A 233 -7.44 -21.42 5.60
C ASP A 233 -6.96 -20.98 4.19
N GLY A 234 -7.71 -20.11 3.51
CA GLY A 234 -7.39 -19.56 2.20
C GLY A 234 -7.54 -20.54 1.03
N LYS A 235 -8.07 -21.74 1.25
CA LYS A 235 -8.03 -22.84 0.25
C LYS A 235 -9.25 -22.90 -0.66
N LYS A 236 -10.42 -22.51 -0.17
CA LYS A 236 -11.67 -22.58 -0.91
C LYS A 236 -12.31 -21.22 -1.06
N VAL A 237 -13.01 -21.00 -2.16
CA VAL A 237 -13.82 -19.79 -2.36
C VAL A 237 -15.02 -19.81 -1.41
N ALA A 238 -15.25 -18.66 -0.72
CA ALA A 238 -16.37 -18.48 0.21
C ALA A 238 -17.23 -17.25 -0.13
N PHE A 239 -17.22 -16.83 -1.39
CA PHE A 239 -17.70 -15.51 -1.80
C PHE A 239 -19.23 -15.41 -1.95
N ASP A 240 -19.91 -16.46 -2.44
CA ASP A 240 -21.37 -16.45 -2.63
C ASP A 240 -22.07 -16.70 -1.28
N SER A 241 -22.27 -15.62 -0.54
CA SER A 241 -22.93 -15.63 0.77
C SER A 241 -23.94 -14.50 0.90
N PRO A 242 -24.95 -14.63 1.79
CA PRO A 242 -25.92 -13.56 2.07
C PRO A 242 -25.23 -12.26 2.50
N GLU A 243 -24.17 -12.35 3.29
CA GLU A 243 -23.38 -11.23 3.80
C GLU A 243 -22.69 -10.48 2.66
N THR A 244 -22.09 -11.21 1.72
CA THR A 244 -21.49 -10.62 0.50
C THR A 244 -22.56 -9.91 -0.33
N VAL A 245 -23.72 -10.52 -0.54
CA VAL A 245 -24.84 -9.91 -1.28
C VAL A 245 -25.32 -8.63 -0.61
N GLN A 246 -25.43 -8.62 0.73
CA GLN A 246 -25.81 -7.42 1.49
C GLN A 246 -24.79 -6.28 1.31
N ALA A 247 -23.50 -6.58 1.45
CA ALA A 247 -22.42 -5.62 1.25
C ALA A 247 -22.45 -5.02 -0.16
N VAL A 248 -22.55 -5.87 -1.17
CA VAL A 248 -22.59 -5.46 -2.59
C VAL A 248 -23.85 -4.65 -2.89
N THR A 249 -24.99 -4.99 -2.29
CA THR A 249 -26.22 -4.23 -2.42
C THR A 249 -26.08 -2.83 -1.81
N PHE A 250 -25.52 -2.73 -0.61
CA PHE A 250 -25.26 -1.45 0.05
C PHE A 250 -24.36 -0.55 -0.77
N LEU A 251 -23.23 -1.09 -1.26
CA LEU A 251 -22.29 -0.32 -2.07
C LEU A 251 -22.90 0.07 -3.42
N GLY A 252 -23.63 -0.84 -4.05
CA GLY A 252 -24.33 -0.59 -5.31
C GLY A 252 -25.37 0.55 -5.18
N ASP A 253 -26.11 0.60 -4.07
CA ASP A 253 -27.08 1.65 -3.80
C ASP A 253 -26.44 3.05 -3.76
N ILE A 254 -25.22 3.19 -3.25
CA ILE A 254 -24.48 4.47 -3.26
C ILE A 254 -24.33 5.01 -4.67
N TYR A 255 -24.05 4.17 -5.67
CA TYR A 255 -23.79 4.60 -7.06
C TYR A 255 -25.02 4.64 -7.95
N THR A 256 -26.09 3.94 -7.61
CA THR A 256 -27.26 3.78 -8.48
C THR A 256 -28.50 4.53 -7.98
N ASN A 257 -28.61 4.77 -6.68
CA ASN A 257 -29.76 5.45 -6.08
C ASN A 257 -29.67 6.97 -6.28
N PRO A 258 -30.69 7.60 -6.91
CA PRO A 258 -30.73 9.04 -7.14
C PRO A 258 -30.53 9.90 -5.89
N ARG A 259 -30.90 9.38 -4.70
CA ARG A 259 -30.71 10.06 -3.41
C ARG A 259 -29.25 10.43 -3.16
N TYR A 260 -28.30 9.57 -3.55
CA TYR A 260 -26.88 9.75 -3.27
C TYR A 260 -26.11 10.43 -4.39
N LYS A 261 -26.77 10.73 -5.51
CA LYS A 261 -26.12 11.36 -6.66
C LYS A 261 -25.38 12.66 -6.33
N ALA A 262 -25.91 13.44 -5.38
CA ALA A 262 -25.31 14.72 -4.98
C ALA A 262 -23.95 14.58 -4.30
N MET A 263 -23.64 13.43 -3.69
CA MET A 263 -22.36 13.21 -3.02
C MET A 263 -21.30 12.59 -3.93
N LEU A 264 -21.64 12.21 -5.16
CA LEU A 264 -20.74 11.55 -6.10
C LEU A 264 -20.11 12.56 -7.06
N PRO A 265 -18.77 12.63 -7.13
CA PRO A 265 -18.11 13.42 -8.18
C PRO A 265 -18.44 12.88 -9.57
N PRO A 266 -18.48 13.75 -10.60
CA PRO A 266 -18.65 13.30 -11.97
C PRO A 266 -17.61 12.22 -12.35
N GLY A 267 -18.07 11.11 -12.95
CA GLY A 267 -17.22 10.05 -13.44
C GLY A 267 -16.58 9.16 -12.37
N VAL A 268 -16.95 9.28 -11.09
CA VAL A 268 -16.34 8.52 -9.98
C VAL A 268 -16.34 7.00 -10.18
N ALA A 269 -17.35 6.44 -10.82
CA ALA A 269 -17.45 5.01 -11.12
C ALA A 269 -16.42 4.51 -12.15
N SER A 270 -15.69 5.40 -12.82
CA SER A 270 -14.64 5.09 -13.80
C SER A 270 -13.25 5.60 -13.38
N TRP A 271 -13.09 6.09 -12.15
CA TRP A 271 -11.81 6.58 -11.65
C TRP A 271 -10.77 5.46 -11.55
N THR A 272 -9.49 5.86 -11.58
CA THR A 272 -8.31 5.02 -11.34
C THR A 272 -7.69 5.34 -9.97
N ASP A 273 -6.63 4.66 -9.58
CA ASP A 273 -5.94 4.87 -8.30
C ASP A 273 -5.41 6.29 -8.07
N THR A 274 -5.14 7.06 -9.14
CA THR A 274 -4.67 8.45 -9.01
C THR A 274 -5.81 9.46 -8.90
N SER A 275 -7.01 9.09 -9.33
CA SER A 275 -8.13 10.05 -9.46
C SER A 275 -8.62 10.57 -8.11
N ASN A 276 -8.74 9.73 -7.09
CA ASN A 276 -9.11 10.15 -5.74
C ASN A 276 -8.01 11.03 -5.12
N ASN A 277 -6.73 10.75 -5.37
CA ASN A 277 -5.59 11.55 -4.91
C ASN A 277 -5.66 12.96 -5.49
N GLU A 278 -5.85 13.09 -6.80
CA GLU A 278 -5.95 14.37 -7.49
C GLU A 278 -7.13 15.19 -6.99
N ASN A 279 -8.31 14.58 -6.87
CA ASN A 279 -9.52 15.25 -6.40
C ASN A 279 -9.47 15.61 -4.91
N TRP A 280 -8.81 14.79 -4.07
CA TRP A 280 -8.55 15.13 -2.67
C TRP A 280 -7.67 16.36 -2.56
N LEU A 281 -6.53 16.38 -3.26
CA LEU A 281 -5.61 17.51 -3.29
C LEU A 281 -6.24 18.77 -3.90
N ALA A 282 -7.16 18.61 -4.86
CA ALA A 282 -7.95 19.72 -5.39
C ALA A 282 -8.99 20.26 -4.39
N GLY A 283 -9.18 19.59 -3.25
CA GLY A 283 -10.11 20.02 -2.20
C GLY A 283 -11.58 19.83 -2.55
N VAL A 284 -11.91 18.95 -3.48
CA VAL A 284 -13.29 18.72 -3.94
C VAL A 284 -13.95 17.49 -3.31
N LEU A 285 -13.21 16.69 -2.51
CA LEU A 285 -13.72 15.50 -1.83
C LEU A 285 -13.96 15.73 -0.35
N GLY A 286 -15.07 15.21 0.18
CA GLY A 286 -15.38 15.16 1.60
C GLY A 286 -14.79 13.96 2.31
N TYR A 287 -14.79 12.80 1.64
CA TYR A 287 -14.25 11.53 2.11
C TYR A 287 -13.47 10.82 1.00
N THR A 288 -12.38 10.19 1.40
CA THR A 288 -11.69 9.16 0.60
C THR A 288 -11.04 8.15 1.53
N ARG A 289 -10.91 6.88 1.07
CA ARG A 289 -10.09 5.83 1.68
C ARG A 289 -8.89 5.59 0.80
N ASN A 290 -7.70 5.60 1.37
CA ASN A 290 -6.48 5.45 0.58
C ASN A 290 -5.32 4.98 1.47
N SER A 291 -4.22 4.59 0.86
CA SER A 291 -2.93 4.65 1.54
C SER A 291 -2.62 6.09 1.95
N PHE A 292 -1.65 6.27 2.84
CA PHE A 292 -1.27 7.62 3.29
C PHE A 292 -0.63 8.49 2.20
N SER A 293 -0.61 8.06 0.93
CA SER A 293 -0.08 8.86 -0.18
C SER A 293 -0.76 10.21 -0.32
N VAL A 294 -2.09 10.28 -0.21
CA VAL A 294 -2.84 11.55 -0.28
C VAL A 294 -2.53 12.48 0.90
N TYR A 295 -2.34 11.89 2.09
CA TYR A 295 -2.01 12.62 3.30
C TYR A 295 -0.56 13.15 3.24
N ALA A 296 0.37 12.29 2.85
CA ALA A 296 1.77 12.63 2.65
C ALA A 296 1.94 13.76 1.62
N ASP A 297 1.29 13.64 0.48
CA ASP A 297 1.31 14.65 -0.57
C ASP A 297 0.72 16.00 -0.11
N SER A 298 -0.40 15.96 0.59
CA SER A 298 -1.04 17.18 1.09
C SER A 298 -0.13 17.91 2.08
N LYS A 299 0.59 17.19 2.94
CA LYS A 299 1.58 17.76 3.88
C LYS A 299 2.78 18.33 3.14
N THR A 300 3.42 17.53 2.28
CA THR A 300 4.65 17.91 1.57
C THR A 300 4.42 19.12 0.66
N LYS A 301 3.29 19.14 -0.04
CA LYS A 301 2.89 20.26 -0.92
C LYS A 301 2.30 21.45 -0.17
N LYS A 302 2.26 21.41 1.17
CA LYS A 302 1.63 22.44 2.02
C LYS A 302 0.19 22.76 1.61
N ASN A 303 -0.54 21.73 1.17
CA ASN A 303 -1.91 21.87 0.73
C ASN A 303 -2.83 22.12 1.94
N PRO A 304 -3.76 23.10 1.89
CA PRO A 304 -4.67 23.40 2.99
C PRO A 304 -5.53 22.21 3.44
N VAL A 305 -5.74 21.23 2.58
CA VAL A 305 -6.48 20.01 2.91
C VAL A 305 -5.83 19.26 4.06
N TYR A 306 -4.50 19.24 4.17
CA TYR A 306 -3.78 18.56 5.26
C TYR A 306 -4.27 19.01 6.64
N ALA A 307 -4.30 20.31 6.91
CA ALA A 307 -4.73 20.84 8.22
C ALA A 307 -6.22 20.56 8.51
N ASN A 308 -7.01 20.33 7.47
CA ASN A 308 -8.44 20.09 7.53
C ASN A 308 -8.82 18.61 7.41
N THR A 309 -7.85 17.70 7.45
CA THR A 309 -8.06 16.25 7.40
C THR A 309 -8.30 15.69 8.79
N HIS A 310 -9.38 14.93 8.97
CA HIS A 310 -9.57 13.98 10.05
C HIS A 310 -9.23 12.59 9.52
N VAL A 311 -8.34 11.88 10.22
CA VAL A 311 -7.91 10.52 9.88
C VAL A 311 -8.53 9.54 10.85
N PHE A 312 -9.15 8.48 10.34
CA PHE A 312 -9.71 7.41 11.15
C PHE A 312 -9.50 6.05 10.47
N SER A 313 -9.75 4.98 11.20
CA SER A 313 -9.77 3.61 10.66
C SER A 313 -10.95 3.41 9.72
N ASP A 314 -11.01 2.25 9.06
CA ASP A 314 -12.19 1.86 8.28
C ASP A 314 -13.45 1.76 9.14
N CYS A 315 -14.59 1.84 8.46
CA CYS A 315 -15.89 1.66 9.08
C CYS A 315 -16.09 0.24 9.62
N ILE A 316 -16.95 0.13 10.60
CA ILE A 316 -17.48 -1.14 11.05
C ILE A 316 -18.76 -1.49 10.28
N GLY A 317 -18.99 -2.78 10.12
CA GLY A 317 -20.23 -3.31 9.54
C GLY A 317 -20.97 -4.22 10.52
N PRO A 318 -22.07 -4.85 10.07
CA PRO A 318 -22.91 -5.69 10.93
C PRO A 318 -22.17 -6.85 11.61
N ALA A 319 -21.14 -7.38 10.95
CA ALA A 319 -20.36 -8.52 11.45
C ALA A 319 -19.16 -8.12 12.31
N THR A 320 -18.94 -6.83 12.60
CA THR A 320 -17.74 -6.38 13.32
C THR A 320 -18.07 -5.36 14.39
N ASP A 321 -17.31 -5.39 15.50
CA ASP A 321 -17.37 -4.39 16.56
C ASP A 321 -16.19 -3.40 16.51
N LYS A 322 -15.24 -3.67 15.65
CA LYS A 322 -14.05 -2.83 15.37
C LYS A 322 -13.70 -2.86 13.90
N SER A 323 -12.95 -1.87 13.47
CA SER A 323 -12.40 -1.82 12.12
C SER A 323 -11.57 -3.07 11.82
N LEU A 324 -11.72 -3.62 10.62
CA LEU A 324 -10.88 -4.67 10.06
C LEU A 324 -9.72 -4.09 9.23
N LEU A 325 -9.46 -2.80 9.33
CA LEU A 325 -8.39 -2.17 8.56
C LEU A 325 -7.06 -2.85 8.84
N LEU A 326 -6.41 -3.25 7.76
CA LEU A 326 -5.01 -3.64 7.75
C LEU A 326 -4.21 -2.55 7.05
N GLY A 327 -2.98 -2.31 7.52
CA GLY A 327 -1.99 -1.70 6.66
C GLY A 327 -1.47 -2.73 5.67
N GLN A 328 -0.42 -2.39 4.97
CA GLN A 328 0.16 -3.26 3.95
C GLN A 328 1.67 -3.34 4.14
N SER A 329 2.20 -4.53 4.38
CA SER A 329 3.64 -4.72 4.35
C SER A 329 4.15 -4.77 2.92
N GLN A 330 5.36 -4.27 2.74
CA GLN A 330 6.12 -4.36 1.51
C GLN A 330 7.49 -4.95 1.83
N GLY A 331 8.09 -5.65 0.90
CA GLY A 331 9.31 -6.36 1.24
C GLY A 331 10.17 -6.74 0.05
N PHE A 332 11.28 -7.38 0.38
CA PHE A 332 12.23 -7.91 -0.58
C PHE A 332 12.07 -9.42 -0.69
N VAL A 333 12.13 -9.92 -1.91
CA VAL A 333 12.19 -11.35 -2.22
C VAL A 333 13.52 -11.68 -2.90
N VAL A 334 14.08 -12.84 -2.55
CA VAL A 334 15.27 -13.41 -3.17
C VAL A 334 14.83 -14.60 -4.02
N PHE A 335 15.37 -14.75 -5.21
CA PHE A 335 14.92 -15.77 -6.16
C PHE A 335 15.85 -16.98 -6.19
N LYS A 336 15.25 -18.16 -6.39
CA LYS A 336 16.02 -19.38 -6.65
C LYS A 336 16.88 -19.22 -7.91
N GLY A 337 18.10 -19.70 -7.85
CA GLY A 337 19.06 -19.57 -8.93
C GLY A 337 19.68 -18.19 -9.06
N ALA A 338 19.41 -17.26 -8.14
CA ALA A 338 20.12 -15.99 -8.04
C ALA A 338 21.64 -16.20 -8.00
N LYS A 339 22.39 -15.32 -8.67
CA LYS A 339 23.86 -15.42 -8.72
C LYS A 339 24.52 -15.13 -7.39
N ASN A 340 23.99 -14.15 -6.67
CA ASN A 340 24.55 -13.66 -5.41
C ASN A 340 23.49 -13.52 -4.31
N PRO A 341 22.80 -14.62 -3.91
CA PRO A 341 21.72 -14.55 -2.92
C PRO A 341 22.18 -14.04 -1.55
N ALA A 342 23.43 -14.34 -1.16
CA ALA A 342 24.01 -13.84 0.09
C ALA A 342 24.19 -12.31 0.06
N LEU A 343 24.65 -11.73 -1.06
CA LEU A 343 24.75 -10.28 -1.22
C LEU A 343 23.37 -9.62 -1.23
N ALA A 344 22.39 -10.24 -1.88
CA ALA A 344 20.99 -9.78 -1.88
C ALA A 344 20.41 -9.72 -0.45
N LYS A 345 20.64 -10.75 0.36
CA LYS A 345 20.24 -10.81 1.77
C LYS A 345 20.92 -9.70 2.61
N LEU A 346 22.21 -9.40 2.40
CA LEU A 346 22.92 -8.31 3.09
C LEU A 346 22.39 -6.93 2.69
N LEU A 347 22.11 -6.70 1.40
CA LEU A 347 21.49 -5.45 0.95
C LEU A 347 20.13 -5.26 1.60
N ALA A 348 19.27 -6.26 1.61
CA ALA A 348 17.96 -6.18 2.24
C ALA A 348 18.07 -5.85 3.75
N GLN A 349 19.02 -6.46 4.49
CA GLN A 349 19.28 -6.12 5.89
C GLN A 349 19.69 -4.66 6.09
N TYR A 350 20.50 -4.10 5.18
CA TYR A 350 20.86 -2.69 5.23
C TYR A 350 19.64 -1.79 5.00
N LEU A 351 18.85 -2.07 3.97
CA LEU A 351 17.70 -1.24 3.61
C LEU A 351 16.62 -1.22 4.69
N VAL A 352 16.46 -2.30 5.44
CA VAL A 352 15.53 -2.39 6.59
C VAL A 352 15.97 -1.53 7.77
N SER A 353 17.25 -1.19 7.89
CA SER A 353 17.77 -0.42 9.03
C SER A 353 17.17 0.98 9.09
N ALA A 354 16.97 1.50 10.32
CA ALA A 354 16.40 2.83 10.51
C ALA A 354 17.14 3.93 9.72
N PRO A 355 18.49 3.97 9.72
CA PRO A 355 19.21 4.98 8.96
C PRO A 355 18.91 4.97 7.45
N ALA A 356 18.74 3.80 6.83
CA ALA A 356 18.41 3.70 5.41
C ALA A 356 16.93 4.02 5.15
N LEU A 357 16.04 3.55 6.04
CA LEU A 357 14.60 3.72 5.90
C LEU A 357 14.14 5.18 6.10
N VAL A 358 14.73 5.90 7.06
CA VAL A 358 14.35 7.28 7.40
C VAL A 358 14.40 8.23 6.20
N GLY A 359 15.44 8.09 5.35
CA GLY A 359 15.56 8.91 4.14
C GLY A 359 14.37 8.71 3.20
N VAL A 360 13.98 7.46 2.98
CA VAL A 360 12.82 7.11 2.14
C VAL A 360 11.51 7.56 2.79
N ALA A 361 11.37 7.36 4.11
CA ALA A 361 10.17 7.70 4.87
C ALA A 361 9.89 9.21 4.90
N LYS A 362 10.92 10.05 4.98
CA LYS A 362 10.77 11.51 4.94
C LYS A 362 10.19 12.03 3.63
N GLU A 363 10.49 11.36 2.53
CA GLU A 363 9.97 11.68 1.20
C GLU A 363 8.57 11.08 0.93
N ALA A 364 8.09 10.21 1.83
CA ALA A 364 6.77 9.58 1.75
C ALA A 364 6.15 9.40 3.15
N PRO A 365 5.89 10.51 3.89
CA PRO A 365 5.43 10.48 5.28
C PRO A 365 4.10 9.73 5.43
N GLY A 366 4.05 8.78 6.38
CA GLY A 366 2.88 7.94 6.62
C GLY A 366 2.70 6.80 5.61
N LEU A 367 3.29 6.92 4.42
CA LEU A 367 3.25 5.90 3.38
C LEU A 367 4.37 4.88 3.56
N VAL A 368 5.58 5.33 3.89
CA VAL A 368 6.73 4.45 4.15
C VAL A 368 7.06 4.52 5.63
N MET A 369 6.62 3.53 6.38
CA MET A 369 6.80 3.47 7.84
C MET A 369 7.49 2.15 8.24
N PRO A 370 8.09 2.04 9.43
CA PRO A 370 8.77 0.82 9.81
C PRO A 370 7.86 -0.42 9.83
N ALA A 371 8.33 -1.52 9.23
CA ALA A 371 7.69 -2.83 9.37
C ALA A 371 8.12 -3.57 10.65
N TRP A 372 9.16 -3.11 11.36
CA TRP A 372 9.77 -3.77 12.50
C TRP A 372 9.57 -2.97 13.79
N GLU A 373 9.22 -3.64 14.87
CA GLU A 373 8.81 -3.04 16.14
C GLU A 373 9.78 -1.98 16.67
N LYS A 374 11.07 -2.32 16.81
CA LYS A 374 12.07 -1.41 17.41
C LYS A 374 12.59 -0.34 16.45
N VAL A 375 12.34 -0.48 15.14
CA VAL A 375 12.72 0.55 14.16
C VAL A 375 11.88 1.81 14.33
N TRP A 376 10.64 1.67 14.84
CA TRP A 376 9.80 2.82 15.19
C TRP A 376 10.43 3.73 16.24
N ASP A 377 11.17 3.16 17.19
CA ASP A 377 11.79 3.92 18.29
C ASP A 377 13.24 4.31 17.99
N ALA A 378 13.79 3.87 16.86
CA ALA A 378 15.20 4.10 16.51
C ALA A 378 15.49 5.49 15.94
N ASP A 379 14.45 6.24 15.49
CA ASP A 379 14.61 7.61 15.01
C ASP A 379 13.41 8.48 15.44
N PRO A 380 13.67 9.72 15.94
CA PRO A 380 12.63 10.65 16.38
C PRO A 380 11.61 11.00 15.30
N TYR A 381 11.94 10.84 14.02
CA TYR A 381 11.00 11.06 12.92
C TYR A 381 9.76 10.17 13.05
N PHE A 382 9.93 8.90 13.43
CA PHE A 382 8.82 7.96 13.52
C PHE A 382 7.97 8.13 14.78
N THR A 383 8.53 8.68 15.86
CA THR A 383 7.85 8.83 17.17
C THR A 383 7.28 10.23 17.38
N GLY A 384 7.74 11.22 16.60
CA GLY A 384 7.41 12.62 16.84
C GLY A 384 6.73 13.30 15.65
N GLY A 385 5.81 14.16 15.94
CA GLY A 385 5.48 15.26 15.07
C GLY A 385 4.32 15.09 14.08
N ASP A 386 3.88 13.91 13.72
CA ASP A 386 2.69 13.79 12.89
C ASP A 386 1.56 13.06 13.65
N PRO A 387 0.38 13.70 13.79
CA PRO A 387 -0.74 13.13 14.57
C PRO A 387 -1.28 11.82 13.97
N ALA A 388 -0.98 11.50 12.71
CA ALA A 388 -1.41 10.25 12.07
C ALA A 388 -0.46 9.06 12.33
N PHE A 389 0.80 9.29 12.70
CA PHE A 389 1.78 8.21 12.89
C PHE A 389 1.41 7.20 13.98
N PRO A 390 0.82 7.59 15.14
CA PRO A 390 0.35 6.62 16.12
C PRO A 390 -0.68 5.63 15.55
N MET A 391 -1.59 6.07 14.68
CA MET A 391 -2.54 5.16 14.03
C MET A 391 -1.82 4.16 13.12
N VAL A 392 -0.86 4.61 12.32
CA VAL A 392 -0.08 3.73 11.42
C VAL A 392 0.74 2.72 12.24
N ARG A 393 1.35 3.17 13.35
CA ARG A 393 2.09 2.29 14.27
C ARG A 393 1.16 1.23 14.89
N ASN A 394 -0.02 1.63 15.35
CA ASN A 394 -1.00 0.70 15.91
C ASN A 394 -1.44 -0.35 14.88
N LEU A 395 -1.64 0.04 13.62
CA LEU A 395 -1.94 -0.89 12.53
C LEU A 395 -0.79 -1.87 12.29
N SER A 396 0.45 -1.41 12.31
CA SER A 396 1.62 -2.28 12.08
C SER A 396 1.84 -3.29 13.20
N GLN A 397 1.40 -2.98 14.42
CA GLN A 397 1.60 -3.79 15.63
C GLN A 397 0.33 -4.53 16.08
N GLN A 398 -0.78 -4.40 15.37
CA GLN A 398 -2.03 -5.08 15.76
C GLN A 398 -1.90 -6.60 15.66
N SER A 399 -2.53 -7.30 16.60
CA SER A 399 -2.57 -8.77 16.56
C SER A 399 -3.50 -9.26 15.46
N LEU A 400 -3.04 -10.21 14.67
CA LEU A 400 -3.79 -10.85 13.59
C LEU A 400 -3.90 -12.37 13.81
N PRO A 401 -4.93 -13.02 13.29
CA PRO A 401 -6.04 -12.43 12.54
C PRO A 401 -7.07 -11.74 13.45
N LEU A 402 -7.85 -10.82 12.85
CA LEU A 402 -9.05 -10.26 13.46
C LEU A 402 -10.22 -11.22 13.22
N SER A 403 -11.17 -11.30 14.16
CA SER A 403 -12.34 -12.19 14.03
C SER A 403 -13.60 -11.36 13.81
N THR A 404 -14.48 -11.88 12.96
CA THR A 404 -15.84 -11.40 12.77
C THR A 404 -16.83 -12.17 13.66
N LYS A 405 -18.04 -11.63 13.85
CA LYS A 405 -19.10 -12.26 14.68
C LYS A 405 -19.57 -13.61 14.13
N ASN A 406 -19.45 -13.82 12.81
CA ASN A 406 -19.82 -15.08 12.15
C ASN A 406 -18.67 -16.10 12.01
N GLY A 407 -17.54 -15.86 12.71
CA GLY A 407 -16.44 -16.81 12.81
C GLY A 407 -15.44 -16.76 11.66
N LEU A 408 -15.58 -15.82 10.71
CA LEU A 408 -14.52 -15.57 9.74
C LEU A 408 -13.37 -14.83 10.41
N THR A 409 -12.16 -15.08 9.92
CA THR A 409 -10.95 -14.36 10.33
C THR A 409 -10.46 -13.46 9.22
N PHE A 410 -9.91 -12.31 9.57
CA PHE A 410 -9.36 -11.36 8.62
C PHE A 410 -7.94 -10.91 9.04
N PRO A 411 -6.94 -11.00 8.16
CA PRO A 411 -7.02 -11.61 6.84
C PRO A 411 -7.20 -13.13 6.94
N GLN A 412 -7.74 -13.75 5.89
CA GLN A 412 -7.66 -15.18 5.71
C GLN A 412 -6.20 -15.58 5.47
N LYS A 413 -5.88 -16.86 5.66
CA LYS A 413 -4.54 -17.35 5.34
C LYS A 413 -4.23 -17.10 3.87
N ALA A 414 -3.06 -16.52 3.58
CA ALA A 414 -2.67 -16.16 2.23
C ALA A 414 -2.62 -17.37 1.28
N SER A 415 -3.12 -17.19 0.07
CA SER A 415 -3.06 -18.19 -1.00
C SER A 415 -2.88 -17.55 -2.38
N ALA A 416 -2.27 -18.29 -3.30
CA ALA A 416 -2.13 -17.85 -4.69
C ALA A 416 -3.50 -17.57 -5.35
N GLY A 417 -4.54 -18.33 -4.98
CA GLY A 417 -5.89 -18.12 -5.49
C GLY A 417 -6.48 -16.76 -5.14
N GLN A 418 -6.38 -16.35 -3.86
CA GLN A 418 -6.84 -15.02 -3.43
C GLN A 418 -6.11 -13.91 -4.17
N GLN A 419 -4.78 -14.03 -4.32
CA GLN A 419 -4.00 -12.99 -5.02
C GLN A 419 -4.32 -12.92 -6.51
N ALA A 420 -4.54 -14.06 -7.15
CA ALA A 420 -4.96 -14.09 -8.55
C ALA A 420 -6.38 -13.48 -8.75
N VAL A 421 -7.29 -13.63 -7.79
CA VAL A 421 -8.60 -12.95 -7.79
C VAL A 421 -8.45 -11.44 -7.73
N VAL A 422 -7.59 -10.94 -6.83
CA VAL A 422 -7.31 -9.50 -6.69
C VAL A 422 -6.66 -8.94 -7.96
N ALA A 423 -5.63 -9.62 -8.47
CA ALA A 423 -4.92 -9.24 -9.70
C ALA A 423 -5.84 -9.24 -10.95
N ALA A 424 -6.83 -10.15 -11.00
CA ALA A 424 -7.81 -10.23 -12.08
C ALA A 424 -8.98 -9.23 -11.93
N TYR A 425 -8.95 -8.35 -10.92
CA TYR A 425 -9.96 -7.33 -10.65
C TYR A 425 -11.40 -7.88 -10.56
N VAL A 426 -11.57 -9.09 -10.01
CA VAL A 426 -12.89 -9.76 -9.98
C VAL A 426 -13.91 -8.96 -9.17
N LEU A 427 -13.49 -8.35 -8.06
CA LEU A 427 -14.39 -7.56 -7.19
C LEU A 427 -14.89 -6.30 -7.89
N THR A 428 -14.01 -5.56 -8.53
CA THR A 428 -14.37 -4.35 -9.25
C THR A 428 -15.20 -4.63 -10.50
N ASP A 429 -14.87 -5.70 -11.27
CA ASP A 429 -15.66 -6.15 -12.40
C ASP A 429 -17.11 -6.49 -11.97
N MET A 430 -17.28 -7.16 -10.83
CA MET A 430 -18.57 -7.44 -10.24
C MET A 430 -19.36 -6.15 -9.91
N MET A 431 -18.68 -5.21 -9.25
CA MET A 431 -19.34 -3.93 -8.92
C MET A 431 -19.71 -3.11 -10.14
N GLN A 432 -18.90 -3.13 -11.19
CA GLN A 432 -19.27 -2.48 -12.47
C GLN A 432 -20.56 -3.06 -13.05
N GLN A 433 -20.77 -4.36 -12.97
CA GLN A 433 -22.04 -4.98 -13.40
C GLN A 433 -23.22 -4.48 -12.55
N VAL A 434 -23.04 -4.33 -11.23
CA VAL A 434 -24.08 -3.80 -10.33
C VAL A 434 -24.41 -2.35 -10.66
N VAL A 435 -23.39 -1.51 -10.87
CA VAL A 435 -23.58 -0.09 -11.28
C VAL A 435 -24.30 0.02 -12.63
N GLN A 436 -24.13 -0.95 -13.51
CA GLN A 436 -24.81 -1.05 -14.81
C GLN A 436 -26.23 -1.67 -14.74
N GLY A 437 -26.69 -2.03 -13.51
CA GLY A 437 -28.06 -2.50 -13.27
C GLY A 437 -28.22 -4.00 -13.10
N THR A 438 -27.13 -4.79 -13.05
CA THR A 438 -27.21 -6.20 -12.70
C THR A 438 -27.57 -6.33 -11.20
N ALA A 439 -28.50 -7.23 -10.86
CA ALA A 439 -28.85 -7.49 -9.46
C ALA A 439 -27.62 -7.98 -8.68
N ALA A 440 -27.43 -7.48 -7.46
CA ALA A 440 -26.26 -7.80 -6.62
C ALA A 440 -26.06 -9.32 -6.43
N ALA A 441 -27.13 -10.07 -6.14
CA ALA A 441 -27.05 -11.53 -6.00
C ALA A 441 -26.58 -12.24 -7.26
N GLN A 442 -26.97 -11.77 -8.44
CA GLN A 442 -26.53 -12.33 -9.72
C GLN A 442 -25.06 -12.00 -9.98
N ALA A 443 -24.63 -10.76 -9.71
CA ALA A 443 -23.24 -10.35 -9.88
C ALA A 443 -22.31 -11.11 -8.93
N VAL A 444 -22.70 -11.27 -7.66
CA VAL A 444 -21.95 -12.04 -6.65
C VAL A 444 -21.78 -13.50 -7.09
N ARG A 445 -22.84 -14.16 -7.56
CA ARG A 445 -22.76 -15.56 -8.05
C ARG A 445 -21.81 -15.66 -9.24
N ALA A 446 -21.91 -14.77 -10.22
CA ALA A 446 -21.02 -14.77 -11.39
C ALA A 446 -19.54 -14.53 -10.99
N ALA A 447 -19.30 -13.65 -10.03
CA ALA A 447 -17.96 -13.42 -9.46
C ALA A 447 -17.44 -14.67 -8.74
N HIS A 448 -18.26 -15.32 -7.91
CA HIS A 448 -17.91 -16.57 -7.24
C HIS A 448 -17.48 -17.66 -8.25
N GLU A 449 -18.25 -17.89 -9.31
CA GLU A 449 -17.90 -18.85 -10.36
C GLU A 449 -16.57 -18.51 -11.04
N LYS A 450 -16.29 -17.21 -11.27
CA LYS A 450 -15.00 -16.75 -11.81
C LYS A 450 -13.87 -17.03 -10.81
N MET A 451 -14.09 -16.79 -9.52
CA MET A 451 -13.11 -17.07 -8.45
C MET A 451 -12.82 -18.57 -8.34
N VAL A 452 -13.82 -19.45 -8.42
CA VAL A 452 -13.65 -20.91 -8.45
C VAL A 452 -12.72 -21.34 -9.57
N ARG A 453 -12.91 -20.82 -10.79
CA ARG A 453 -12.00 -21.11 -11.91
C ARG A 453 -10.58 -20.63 -11.64
N ILE A 454 -10.41 -19.44 -11.09
CA ILE A 454 -9.09 -18.88 -10.76
C ILE A 454 -8.39 -19.74 -9.70
N PHE A 455 -9.07 -20.09 -8.61
CA PHE A 455 -8.51 -20.95 -7.57
C PHE A 455 -8.05 -22.30 -8.13
N THR A 456 -8.89 -22.93 -8.96
CA THR A 456 -8.56 -24.21 -9.63
C THR A 456 -7.29 -24.07 -10.50
N GLN A 457 -7.17 -22.97 -11.27
CA GLN A 457 -5.97 -22.68 -12.07
C GLN A 457 -4.71 -22.49 -11.22
N GLN A 458 -4.87 -22.03 -9.97
CA GLN A 458 -3.77 -21.88 -9.01
C GLN A 458 -3.49 -23.17 -8.21
N GLY A 459 -4.02 -24.31 -8.63
CA GLY A 459 -3.81 -25.59 -7.96
C GLY A 459 -4.62 -25.79 -6.66
N LEU A 460 -5.65 -24.98 -6.46
CA LEU A 460 -6.56 -25.05 -5.30
C LEU A 460 -7.93 -25.61 -5.78
N PRO A 461 -8.16 -26.91 -5.74
CA PRO A 461 -9.43 -27.51 -6.18
C PRO A 461 -10.58 -27.09 -5.24
N GLN A 462 -11.75 -26.81 -5.82
CA GLN A 462 -12.92 -26.27 -5.12
C GLN A 462 -14.00 -27.30 -4.87
#